data_9aff9d41a30182aa5a423d7cb1e1b8d6
#
_entry.id   9aff9d41a30182aa5a423d7cb1e1b8d6
#
_cell.length_a   1.000
_cell.length_b   1.000
_cell.length_c   1.000
_cell.angle_alpha   90.00
_cell.angle_beta   90.00
_cell.angle_gamma   90.00
#
_symmetry.space_group_name_H-M   'P 1'
#
loop_
_entity.id
_entity.type
_entity.pdbx_description
1 polymer ?
#
loop_
_entity_poly.entity_id
_entity_poly.type
_entity_poly.pdbx_seq_one_letter_code
_entity_poly.pdbx_strand_id
1 'polypeptide(L)'
;MPKSAPAPKPTAAELDLLRLLWPLGAATVKQVHEAAQRERPDTSYATVLRLMQIMHGKGLLVRDESERSHVYAPSQARESVRTNLLQELIQKAYAGSGKDLVMAALRGHVTDAERAEIQRFLDGDAS
;
A
#
# COMPACT_ATOMS: atom_id res chain seq x y z
N MET A 1 2.11 -19.32 -20.82
CA MET A 1 2.21 -18.31 -20.54
C MET A 1 3.13 -18.07 -19.67
N PRO A 2 3.64 -17.31 -19.74
CA PRO A 2 4.59 -17.12 -18.81
C PRO A 2 3.97 -16.95 -17.55
N LYS A 3 4.47 -17.52 -16.77
CA LYS A 3 4.07 -17.29 -15.62
C LYS A 3 4.37 -16.03 -15.32
N SER A 4 3.71 -15.44 -14.96
CA SER A 4 3.91 -14.08 -14.68
C SER A 4 4.96 -13.89 -13.65
N ALA A 5 5.68 -12.84 -13.83
CA ALA A 5 6.62 -12.42 -12.81
C ALA A 5 5.86 -12.09 -11.54
N PRO A 6 6.49 -12.22 -10.39
CA PRO A 6 5.88 -11.74 -9.16
C PRO A 6 5.56 -10.27 -9.28
N ALA A 7 4.53 -9.83 -8.59
CA ALA A 7 4.18 -8.42 -8.56
C ALA A 7 5.35 -7.61 -8.03
N PRO A 8 5.64 -6.46 -8.64
CA PRO A 8 6.75 -5.64 -8.15
C PRO A 8 6.47 -5.17 -6.75
N LYS A 9 7.53 -5.08 -5.97
CA LYS A 9 7.44 -4.59 -4.60
C LYS A 9 7.59 -3.09 -4.61
N PRO A 10 6.64 -2.36 -4.03
CA PRO A 10 6.78 -0.91 -3.98
C PRO A 10 7.85 -0.47 -3.00
N THR A 11 8.54 0.61 -3.33
CA THR A 11 9.41 1.29 -2.38
C THR A 11 8.55 1.98 -1.32
N ALA A 12 9.19 2.49 -0.27
CA ALA A 12 8.46 3.22 0.76
C ALA A 12 7.70 4.42 0.19
N ALA A 13 8.34 5.19 -0.69
CA ALA A 13 7.69 6.34 -1.30
C ALA A 13 6.53 5.91 -2.20
N GLU A 14 6.71 4.82 -2.92
CA GLU A 14 5.66 4.30 -3.80
C GLU A 14 4.48 3.78 -2.98
N LEU A 15 4.76 3.13 -1.85
CA LEU A 15 3.69 2.66 -0.98
C LEU A 15 2.91 3.84 -0.39
N ASP A 16 3.61 4.91 -0.01
CA ASP A 16 2.96 6.12 0.48
C ASP A 16 1.99 6.67 -0.57
N LEU A 17 2.40 6.68 -1.83
CA LEU A 17 1.54 7.16 -2.91
C LEU A 17 0.36 6.22 -3.12
N LEU A 18 0.57 4.91 -3.07
CA LEU A 18 -0.52 3.95 -3.20
C LEU A 18 -1.55 4.14 -2.09
N ARG A 19 -1.12 4.46 -0.86
CA ARG A 19 -2.07 4.69 0.23
C ARG A 19 -2.94 5.91 -0.02
N LEU A 20 -2.45 6.89 -0.76
CA LEU A 20 -3.26 8.03 -1.17
C LEU A 20 -4.21 7.65 -2.31
N LEU A 21 -3.75 6.79 -3.21
CA LEU A 21 -4.49 6.47 -4.41
C LEU A 21 -5.60 5.44 -4.19
N TRP A 22 -5.38 4.44 -3.34
CA TRP A 22 -6.41 3.42 -3.12
C TRP A 22 -7.76 4.01 -2.73
N PRO A 23 -7.84 4.97 -1.79
CA PRO A 23 -9.16 5.55 -1.46
C PRO A 23 -9.78 6.31 -2.61
N LEU A 24 -8.96 6.88 -3.51
CA LEU A 24 -9.47 7.60 -4.68
C LEU A 24 -9.92 6.66 -5.79
N GLY A 25 -9.41 5.44 -5.80
CA GLY A 25 -9.68 4.45 -6.84
C GLY A 25 -8.89 4.72 -8.09
N ALA A 26 -9.16 5.83 -8.76
CA ALA A 26 -8.42 6.27 -9.93
C ALA A 26 -8.33 7.77 -9.86
N ALA A 27 -7.20 8.34 -10.28
CA ALA A 27 -6.98 9.77 -10.13
C ALA A 27 -5.94 10.28 -11.10
N THR A 28 -6.04 11.57 -11.41
CA THR A 28 -5.00 12.26 -12.15
C THR A 28 -3.84 12.62 -11.23
N VAL A 29 -2.71 12.98 -11.83
CA VAL A 29 -1.55 13.43 -11.05
C VAL A 29 -1.93 14.62 -10.17
N LYS A 30 -2.75 15.54 -10.71
CA LYS A 30 -3.17 16.71 -9.94
C LYS A 30 -3.92 16.31 -8.67
N GLN A 31 -4.84 15.35 -8.79
CA GLN A 31 -5.61 14.88 -7.63
C GLN A 31 -4.73 14.22 -6.60
N VAL A 32 -3.78 13.41 -7.05
CA VAL A 32 -2.85 12.74 -6.13
C VAL A 32 -1.95 13.78 -5.46
N HIS A 33 -1.48 14.76 -6.22
CA HIS A 33 -0.66 15.84 -5.67
C HIS A 33 -1.42 16.61 -4.59
N GLU A 34 -2.70 16.92 -4.84
CA GLU A 34 -3.51 17.61 -3.84
C GLU A 34 -3.65 16.79 -2.57
N ALA A 35 -3.85 15.48 -2.72
CA ALA A 35 -3.94 14.59 -1.57
C ALA A 35 -2.61 14.52 -0.81
N ALA A 36 -1.50 14.48 -1.55
CA ALA A 36 -0.17 14.43 -0.93
C ALA A 36 0.12 15.70 -0.15
N GLN A 37 -0.30 16.85 -0.67
CA GLN A 37 -0.05 18.13 -0.02
C GLN A 37 -0.80 18.28 1.30
N ARG A 38 -1.91 17.57 1.49
CA ARG A 38 -2.60 17.60 2.78
C ARG A 38 -1.75 17.00 3.88
N GLU A 39 -0.89 16.05 3.55
CA GLU A 39 0.00 15.42 4.52
C GLU A 39 1.36 16.12 4.58
N ARG A 40 1.87 16.54 3.42
CA ARG A 40 3.16 17.20 3.30
C ARG A 40 3.02 18.38 2.37
N PRO A 41 2.75 19.58 2.90
CA PRO A 41 2.44 20.73 2.05
C PRO A 41 3.54 21.12 1.08
N ASP A 42 4.79 20.74 1.33
CA ASP A 42 5.90 21.07 0.45
C ASP A 42 6.12 20.06 -0.68
N THR A 43 5.24 19.07 -0.82
CA THR A 43 5.34 18.09 -1.91
C THR A 43 5.11 18.78 -3.24
N SER A 44 6.06 18.64 -4.18
CA SER A 44 5.93 19.27 -5.47
C SER A 44 5.16 18.40 -6.46
N TYR A 45 4.50 19.07 -7.41
CA TYR A 45 3.82 18.38 -8.49
C TYR A 45 4.79 17.51 -9.29
N ALA A 46 5.98 18.05 -9.58
CA ALA A 46 6.97 17.32 -10.36
C ALA A 46 7.40 16.02 -9.70
N THR A 47 7.53 16.02 -8.37
CA THR A 47 7.88 14.82 -7.63
C THR A 47 6.80 13.76 -7.77
N VAL A 48 5.54 14.16 -7.61
CA VAL A 48 4.42 13.22 -7.73
C VAL A 48 4.32 12.67 -9.15
N LEU A 49 4.43 13.55 -10.14
CA LEU A 49 4.38 13.14 -11.55
C LEU A 49 5.46 12.11 -11.85
N ARG A 50 6.70 12.41 -11.46
CA ARG A 50 7.81 11.50 -11.74
C ARG A 50 7.59 10.15 -11.06
N LEU A 51 7.15 10.17 -9.82
CA LEU A 51 6.93 8.93 -9.09
C LEU A 51 5.84 8.09 -9.74
N MET A 52 4.74 8.71 -10.15
CA MET A 52 3.66 7.99 -10.80
C MET A 52 4.08 7.42 -12.15
N GLN A 53 4.92 8.15 -12.89
CA GLN A 53 5.45 7.64 -14.15
C GLN A 53 6.34 6.42 -13.93
N ILE A 54 7.19 6.47 -12.91
CA ILE A 54 8.04 5.34 -12.55
C ILE A 54 7.18 4.14 -12.14
N MET A 55 6.18 4.37 -11.32
CA MET A 55 5.28 3.31 -10.85
C MET A 55 4.51 2.68 -12.01
N HIS A 56 4.07 3.50 -12.96
CA HIS A 56 3.41 2.98 -14.15
C HIS A 56 4.38 2.10 -14.95
N GLY A 57 5.61 2.56 -15.11
CA GLY A 57 6.62 1.78 -15.85
C GLY A 57 6.96 0.46 -15.17
N LYS A 58 6.86 0.41 -13.84
CA LYS A 58 7.12 -0.81 -13.07
C LYS A 58 5.92 -1.75 -13.00
N GLY A 59 4.76 -1.32 -13.49
CA GLY A 59 3.56 -2.14 -13.42
C GLY A 59 2.77 -2.00 -12.13
N LEU A 60 3.12 -1.05 -11.28
CA LEU A 60 2.36 -0.79 -10.05
C LEU A 60 1.09 0.00 -10.30
N LEU A 61 1.04 0.76 -11.38
CA LEU A 61 -0.13 1.53 -11.77
C LEU A 61 -0.51 1.18 -13.19
N VAL A 62 -1.81 1.25 -13.49
CA VAL A 62 -2.32 1.26 -14.85
C VAL A 62 -2.70 2.70 -15.18
N ARG A 63 -2.73 3.03 -16.47
CA ARG A 63 -2.97 4.40 -16.91
C ARG A 63 -3.98 4.42 -18.04
N ASP A 64 -5.01 5.23 -17.85
CA ASP A 64 -6.02 5.47 -18.88
C ASP A 64 -5.65 6.79 -19.56
N GLU A 65 -5.35 6.72 -20.84
CA GLU A 65 -4.90 7.89 -21.61
C GLU A 65 -5.98 8.42 -22.55
N SER A 66 -7.22 7.99 -22.34
CA SER A 66 -8.32 8.40 -23.23
C SER A 66 -8.64 9.89 -23.11
N GLU A 67 -8.31 10.52 -22.00
CA GLU A 67 -8.51 11.94 -21.81
C GLU A 67 -7.17 12.66 -21.85
N ARG A 68 -7.22 14.00 -21.98
CA ARG A 68 -6.00 14.80 -21.98
C ARG A 68 -5.21 14.60 -20.69
N SER A 69 -5.90 14.64 -19.57
CA SER A 69 -5.26 14.34 -18.29
C SER A 69 -5.35 12.84 -18.06
N HIS A 70 -4.21 12.18 -18.05
CA HIS A 70 -4.19 10.75 -17.84
C HIS A 70 -4.68 10.39 -16.44
N VAL A 71 -5.39 9.29 -16.31
CA VAL A 71 -5.93 8.83 -15.05
C VAL A 71 -5.20 7.54 -14.68
N TYR A 72 -4.69 7.50 -13.45
CA TYR A 72 -3.93 6.36 -12.95
C TYR A 72 -4.75 5.60 -11.91
N ALA A 73 -4.57 4.30 -11.87
CA ALA A 73 -5.18 3.48 -10.83
C ALA A 73 -4.17 2.42 -10.40
N PRO A 74 -4.25 1.95 -9.14
CA PRO A 74 -3.38 0.86 -8.71
C PRO A 74 -3.65 -0.38 -9.54
N SER A 75 -2.58 -1.08 -9.93
CA SER A 75 -2.73 -2.32 -10.67
C SER A 75 -3.14 -3.46 -9.75
N GLN A 76 -2.96 -3.32 -8.44
CA GLN A 76 -3.30 -4.34 -7.46
C GLN A 76 -4.10 -3.74 -6.33
N ALA A 77 -5.02 -4.52 -5.80
CA ALA A 77 -5.81 -4.11 -4.65
C ALA A 77 -4.92 -3.92 -3.42
N ARG A 78 -5.35 -3.03 -2.52
CA ARG A 78 -4.63 -2.75 -1.29
C ARG A 78 -4.32 -4.03 -0.50
N GLU A 79 -5.31 -4.92 -0.37
CA GLU A 79 -5.12 -6.13 0.42
C GLU A 79 -4.09 -7.07 -0.20
N SER A 80 -4.01 -7.12 -1.53
CA SER A 80 -3.00 -7.94 -2.19
C SER A 80 -1.60 -7.44 -1.89
N VAL A 81 -1.40 -6.12 -1.95
CA VAL A 81 -0.10 -5.53 -1.65
C VAL A 81 0.27 -5.76 -0.19
N ARG A 82 -0.70 -5.53 0.71
CA ARG A 82 -0.46 -5.71 2.14
C ARG A 82 -0.12 -7.17 2.47
N THR A 83 -0.83 -8.12 1.87
CA THR A 83 -0.58 -9.54 2.10
C THR A 83 0.81 -9.94 1.63
N ASN A 84 1.21 -9.44 0.46
CA ASN A 84 2.55 -9.75 -0.07
C ASN A 84 3.65 -9.18 0.81
N LEU A 85 3.46 -7.95 1.29
CA LEU A 85 4.45 -7.34 2.19
C LEU A 85 4.52 -8.08 3.51
N LEU A 86 3.38 -8.48 4.04
CA LEU A 86 3.34 -9.24 5.30
C LEU A 86 4.06 -10.57 5.15
N GLN A 87 3.77 -11.30 4.07
CA GLN A 87 4.44 -12.58 3.82
C GLN A 87 5.95 -12.41 3.74
N GLU A 88 6.40 -11.38 3.05
CA GLU A 88 7.83 -11.15 2.92
C GLU A 88 8.44 -10.84 4.28
N LEU A 89 7.78 -10.03 5.08
CA LEU A 89 8.28 -9.68 6.41
C LEU A 89 8.38 -10.93 7.31
N ILE A 90 7.36 -11.78 7.27
CA ILE A 90 7.37 -12.99 8.05
C ILE A 90 8.54 -13.89 7.64
N GLN A 91 8.74 -14.06 6.33
CA GLN A 91 9.81 -14.93 5.85
C GLN A 91 11.18 -14.36 6.14
N LYS A 92 11.37 -13.07 5.95
CA LYS A 92 12.71 -12.48 6.03
C LYS A 92 13.11 -12.08 7.43
N ALA A 93 12.18 -11.57 8.23
CA ALA A 93 12.52 -11.06 9.56
C ALA A 93 12.14 -12.01 10.68
N TYR A 94 11.18 -12.90 10.45
CA TYR A 94 10.66 -13.77 11.52
C TYR A 94 10.83 -15.24 11.18
N ALA A 95 11.71 -15.54 10.23
CA ALA A 95 12.07 -16.92 9.88
C ALA A 95 10.85 -17.80 9.60
N GLY A 96 9.81 -17.23 9.01
CA GLY A 96 8.59 -17.94 8.66
C GLY A 96 7.56 -18.02 9.78
N SER A 97 7.82 -17.42 10.94
CA SER A 97 6.92 -17.51 12.07
C SER A 97 5.95 -16.34 12.15
N GLY A 98 4.72 -16.56 11.67
CA GLY A 98 3.67 -15.56 11.83
C GLY A 98 3.36 -15.29 13.30
N LYS A 99 3.48 -16.33 14.15
CA LYS A 99 3.26 -16.15 15.58
C LYS A 99 4.24 -15.14 16.16
N ASP A 100 5.52 -15.24 15.80
CA ASP A 100 6.52 -14.32 16.34
C ASP A 100 6.25 -12.89 15.90
N LEU A 101 5.80 -12.69 14.66
CA LEU A 101 5.41 -11.36 14.20
C LEU A 101 4.24 -10.83 15.01
N VAL A 102 3.21 -11.66 15.25
CA VAL A 102 2.05 -11.23 16.02
C VAL A 102 2.46 -10.85 17.45
N MET A 103 3.30 -11.65 18.07
CA MET A 103 3.76 -11.35 19.43
C MET A 103 4.56 -10.05 19.47
N ALA A 104 5.40 -9.81 18.46
CA ALA A 104 6.14 -8.57 18.39
C ALA A 104 5.22 -7.35 18.25
N ALA A 105 4.19 -7.49 17.41
CA ALA A 105 3.22 -6.41 17.22
C ALA A 105 2.47 -6.12 18.52
N LEU A 106 2.08 -7.16 19.23
CA LEU A 106 1.34 -7.00 20.48
C LEU A 106 2.18 -6.36 21.58
N ARG A 107 3.51 -6.56 21.55
CA ARG A 107 4.37 -6.02 22.61
C ARG A 107 4.55 -4.50 22.53
N GLY A 108 4.45 -3.91 21.37
CA GLY A 108 4.80 -2.49 21.27
C GLY A 108 4.03 -1.67 20.26
N HIS A 109 3.04 -2.26 19.58
CA HIS A 109 2.41 -1.59 18.46
C HIS A 109 0.89 -1.60 18.49
N VAL A 110 0.31 -1.98 19.62
CA VAL A 110 -1.15 -1.96 19.78
C VAL A 110 -1.51 -1.28 21.09
N THR A 111 -2.63 -0.58 21.08
CA THR A 111 -3.17 0.04 22.28
C THR A 111 -3.95 -0.99 23.09
N ASP A 112 -4.31 -0.62 24.33
CA ASP A 112 -5.13 -1.50 25.16
C ASP A 112 -6.49 -1.76 24.50
N ALA A 113 -7.09 -0.75 23.90
CA ALA A 113 -8.38 -0.91 23.20
C ALA A 113 -8.23 -1.86 22.02
N GLU A 114 -7.15 -1.72 21.27
CA GLU A 114 -6.89 -2.62 20.14
C GLU A 114 -6.63 -4.05 20.62
N ARG A 115 -5.93 -4.20 21.74
CA ARG A 115 -5.68 -5.51 22.31
C ARG A 115 -6.98 -6.20 22.69
N ALA A 116 -7.92 -5.44 23.26
CA ALA A 116 -9.23 -5.98 23.60
C ALA A 116 -10.00 -6.42 22.35
N GLU A 117 -9.88 -5.64 21.29
CA GLU A 117 -10.51 -5.97 20.01
C GLU A 117 -9.93 -7.25 19.42
N ILE A 118 -8.62 -7.38 19.50
CA ILE A 118 -7.93 -8.60 19.03
C ILE A 118 -8.40 -9.80 19.85
N GLN A 119 -8.53 -9.64 21.16
CA GLN A 119 -8.99 -10.72 22.02
C GLN A 119 -10.38 -11.18 21.63
N ARG A 120 -11.28 -10.24 21.32
CA ARG A 120 -12.63 -10.59 20.86
C ARG A 120 -12.58 -11.38 19.56
N PHE A 121 -11.70 -10.98 18.66
CA PHE A 121 -11.51 -11.70 17.40
C PHE A 121 -11.06 -13.14 17.65
N LEU A 122 -10.10 -13.32 18.57
CA LEU A 122 -9.58 -14.65 18.88
C LEU A 122 -10.65 -15.52 19.54
N ASP A 123 -11.55 -14.90 20.30
CA ASP A 123 -12.63 -15.61 20.97
C ASP A 123 -13.82 -15.89 20.05
N GLY A 124 -13.73 -15.48 18.76
CA GLY A 124 -14.80 -15.73 17.81
C GLY A 124 -15.92 -14.71 17.85
N ASP A 125 -15.74 -13.59 18.55
CA ASP A 125 -16.76 -12.56 18.63
C ASP A 125 -16.68 -11.54 17.49
N ALA A 126 -15.63 -11.57 16.70
CA ALA A 126 -15.52 -10.67 15.58
C ALA A 126 -16.39 -11.15 14.44
N SER A 127 -17.07 -10.27 13.83
CA SER A 127 -17.95 -10.66 12.75
C SER A 127 -17.81 -9.73 11.56
#